data_92e5e255b9e190c10171b04286fc84d9
#
_entry.id   92e5e255b9e190c10171b04286fc84d9
#
_cell.length_a   1.000
_cell.length_b   1.000
_cell.length_c   1.000
_cell.angle_alpha   90.00
_cell.angle_beta   90.00
_cell.angle_gamma   90.00
#
_symmetry.space_group_name_H-M   'P 1'
#
loop_
_entity.id
_entity.type
_entity.pdbx_description
1 polymer ?
#
loop_
_entity_poly.entity_id
_entity_poly.type
_entity_poly.pdbx_seq_one_letter_code
_entity_poly.pdbx_strand_id
1 'polypeptide(L)'
;MLTVYNTLTRQKETFKPLEEGRVKMYVCGPTVYNYIHIGNARSAIAFDTIRRYLEYRGYQVDYVSNFTDVDDKMIKAANAENITVPELADRYIAAFKEDTKALNIEPATLNPRATDNIEEIVAFIQDLIAKDYAYAVDGDVYYRARKFKAYGRLAGQDLDQLEQGASEHTATEETLRKEDPIDFALWKAEKGNEIAWESPWGKGRPGWHIECSVMSTKYLGDTIDIHGGGQDLEFPHHENEIAQSEAKTGKTFVNYWLYNGFVTVGDDDQKMSKSLGNFVTVHDLIQEVNPQALRFLMSSTQYRRPIRYSQSLLAEAQTNLDRLKTTLDNLAFRQATAEPGEDQIVMDKAAELETAFVTAMDDDFNVQNGLTQLYELAKLSNQYLEQTTVQADTLTSLATRLTRLLAIFGVAFKADQLLDTEVESLIEERQAARAAKDFAKSDAIRDQLKDQGIILEDTPQGMRWRRA
;
A
#
# COMPACT_ATOMS: atom_id res chain seq x y z
N MET A 1 2.48 -19.26 -13.66
CA MET A 1 3.68 -19.17 -12.79
C MET A 1 3.95 -17.70 -12.58
N LEU A 2 4.08 -17.27 -11.33
CA LEU A 2 4.28 -15.85 -11.00
C LEU A 2 5.60 -15.33 -11.57
N THR A 3 5.55 -14.22 -12.28
CA THR A 3 6.71 -13.45 -12.75
C THR A 3 6.62 -12.04 -12.15
N VAL A 4 7.78 -11.44 -11.86
CA VAL A 4 7.89 -10.08 -11.32
C VAL A 4 8.93 -9.31 -12.11
N TYR A 5 8.69 -8.02 -12.32
CA TYR A 5 9.68 -7.14 -12.91
C TYR A 5 10.71 -6.77 -11.84
N ASN A 6 11.93 -7.23 -12.02
CA ASN A 6 13.04 -6.92 -11.13
C ASN A 6 13.79 -5.67 -11.63
N THR A 7 13.75 -4.60 -10.85
CA THR A 7 14.41 -3.34 -11.24
C THR A 7 15.92 -3.49 -11.32
N LEU A 8 16.53 -4.37 -10.52
CA LEU A 8 17.98 -4.63 -10.57
C LEU A 8 18.45 -5.18 -11.94
N THR A 9 17.66 -6.07 -12.54
CA THR A 9 17.98 -6.70 -13.83
C THR A 9 17.27 -6.05 -15.01
N ARG A 10 16.29 -5.16 -14.73
CA ARG A 10 15.42 -4.51 -15.74
C ARG A 10 14.61 -5.51 -16.58
N GLN A 11 14.31 -6.69 -16.03
CA GLN A 11 13.60 -7.76 -16.71
C GLN A 11 12.49 -8.36 -15.85
N LYS A 12 11.48 -8.97 -16.50
CA LYS A 12 10.54 -9.86 -15.82
C LYS A 12 11.20 -11.21 -15.56
N GLU A 13 11.17 -11.66 -14.34
CA GLU A 13 11.78 -12.90 -13.88
C GLU A 13 10.74 -13.80 -13.23
N THR A 14 10.91 -15.10 -13.34
CA THR A 14 10.10 -16.05 -12.58
C THR A 14 10.38 -15.87 -11.09
N PHE A 15 9.34 -15.60 -10.33
CA PHE A 15 9.46 -15.46 -8.88
C PHE A 15 9.77 -16.81 -8.22
N LYS A 16 10.86 -16.84 -7.47
CA LYS A 16 11.30 -18.01 -6.69
C LYS A 16 11.63 -17.53 -5.28
N PRO A 17 10.80 -17.83 -4.27
CA PRO A 17 11.10 -17.45 -2.91
C PRO A 17 12.33 -18.20 -2.36
N LEU A 18 13.00 -17.60 -1.38
CA LEU A 18 14.12 -18.22 -0.66
C LEU A 18 13.70 -19.46 0.12
N GLU A 19 12.49 -19.44 0.65
CA GLU A 19 11.87 -20.55 1.38
C GLU A 19 10.55 -20.92 0.68
N GLU A 20 10.34 -22.21 0.40
CA GLU A 20 9.11 -22.64 -0.26
C GLU A 20 7.86 -22.25 0.56
N GLY A 21 6.89 -21.64 -0.08
CA GLY A 21 5.65 -21.20 0.55
C GLY A 21 5.77 -19.94 1.42
N ARG A 22 6.95 -19.31 1.56
CA ARG A 22 7.18 -18.14 2.39
C ARG A 22 7.88 -17.03 1.61
N VAL A 23 7.49 -15.77 1.84
CA VAL A 23 8.06 -14.59 1.19
C VAL A 23 8.50 -13.60 2.25
N LYS A 24 9.76 -13.20 2.23
CA LYS A 24 10.35 -12.16 3.07
C LYS A 24 10.31 -10.83 2.30
N MET A 25 9.48 -9.89 2.75
CA MET A 25 9.26 -8.63 2.08
C MET A 25 9.53 -7.45 3.01
N TYR A 26 10.44 -6.56 2.59
CA TYR A 26 10.70 -5.29 3.28
C TYR A 26 10.30 -4.12 2.40
N VAL A 27 9.57 -3.18 2.96
CA VAL A 27 9.18 -1.95 2.27
C VAL A 27 9.51 -0.77 3.17
N CYS A 28 10.33 0.17 2.67
CA CYS A 28 10.67 1.36 3.42
C CYS A 28 9.42 2.13 3.81
N GLY A 29 9.29 2.35 5.12
CA GLY A 29 8.17 3.08 5.70
C GLY A 29 8.37 4.59 5.71
N PRO A 30 7.41 5.35 6.19
CA PRO A 30 7.49 6.81 6.20
C PRO A 30 8.38 7.36 7.31
N THR A 31 8.95 8.54 7.07
CA THR A 31 9.44 9.42 8.13
C THR A 31 8.25 10.09 8.81
N VAL A 32 8.08 9.86 10.12
CA VAL A 32 6.85 10.19 10.86
C VAL A 32 6.87 11.59 11.46
N TYR A 33 7.13 12.62 10.61
CA TYR A 33 7.15 14.02 11.00
C TYR A 33 5.88 14.81 10.64
N ASN A 34 4.94 14.18 9.92
CA ASN A 34 3.69 14.78 9.48
C ASN A 34 2.70 13.66 9.06
N TYR A 35 1.43 14.02 8.84
CA TYR A 35 0.47 13.15 8.17
C TYR A 35 1.00 12.67 6.81
N ILE A 36 0.71 11.42 6.47
CA ILE A 36 1.09 10.87 5.17
C ILE A 36 0.30 11.55 4.04
N HIS A 37 0.97 11.75 2.91
CA HIS A 37 0.33 12.24 1.70
C HIS A 37 -0.10 11.09 0.78
N ILE A 38 -0.91 11.38 -0.22
CA ILE A 38 -1.41 10.36 -1.17
C ILE A 38 -0.30 9.58 -1.89
N GLY A 39 0.91 10.14 -2.03
CA GLY A 39 2.08 9.42 -2.56
C GLY A 39 2.56 8.30 -1.63
N ASN A 40 2.59 8.55 -0.30
CA ASN A 40 2.88 7.50 0.69
C ASN A 40 1.79 6.43 0.69
N ALA A 41 0.51 6.85 0.61
CA ALA A 41 -0.61 5.92 0.50
C ALA A 41 -0.51 5.04 -0.76
N ARG A 42 -0.08 5.62 -1.91
CA ARG A 42 0.15 4.84 -3.14
C ARG A 42 1.14 3.71 -2.93
N SER A 43 2.26 3.99 -2.25
CA SER A 43 3.25 2.96 -1.91
C SER A 43 2.65 1.89 -0.99
N ALA A 44 2.05 2.29 0.13
CA ALA A 44 1.44 1.37 1.08
C ALA A 44 0.36 0.49 0.42
N ILE A 45 -0.51 1.07 -0.42
CA ILE A 45 -1.56 0.34 -1.14
C ILE A 45 -0.98 -0.61 -2.19
N ALA A 46 0.03 -0.21 -2.94
CA ALA A 46 0.65 -1.04 -3.95
C ALA A 46 1.24 -2.32 -3.34
N PHE A 47 2.01 -2.17 -2.25
CA PHE A 47 2.63 -3.31 -1.58
C PHE A 47 1.64 -4.15 -0.77
N ASP A 48 0.58 -3.55 -0.22
CA ASP A 48 -0.52 -4.31 0.38
C ASP A 48 -1.28 -5.14 -0.67
N THR A 49 -1.49 -4.62 -1.88
CA THR A 49 -2.10 -5.37 -2.99
C THR A 49 -1.20 -6.52 -3.45
N ILE A 50 0.11 -6.30 -3.54
CA ILE A 50 1.10 -7.34 -3.85
C ILE A 50 1.09 -8.43 -2.76
N ARG A 51 1.12 -8.03 -1.48
CA ARG A 51 1.04 -8.93 -0.33
C ARG A 51 -0.22 -9.78 -0.38
N ARG A 52 -1.40 -9.17 -0.51
CA ARG A 52 -2.70 -9.87 -0.58
C ARG A 52 -2.76 -10.86 -1.74
N TYR A 53 -2.18 -10.50 -2.89
CA TYR A 53 -2.11 -11.43 -4.01
C TYR A 53 -1.16 -12.61 -3.73
N LEU A 54 0.01 -12.38 -3.13
CA LEU A 54 0.91 -13.46 -2.71
C LEU A 54 0.23 -14.40 -1.70
N GLU A 55 -0.49 -13.85 -0.72
CA GLU A 55 -1.27 -14.62 0.26
C GLU A 55 -2.42 -15.40 -0.42
N TYR A 56 -3.12 -14.79 -1.37
CA TYR A 56 -4.11 -15.49 -2.20
C TYR A 56 -3.51 -16.66 -2.98
N ARG A 57 -2.24 -16.55 -3.42
CA ARG A 57 -1.47 -17.62 -4.07
C ARG A 57 -0.93 -18.67 -3.09
N GLY A 58 -1.22 -18.53 -1.80
CA GLY A 58 -0.87 -19.49 -0.76
C GLY A 58 0.49 -19.26 -0.10
N TYR A 59 1.15 -18.12 -0.34
CA TYR A 59 2.38 -17.76 0.36
C TYR A 59 2.07 -17.18 1.74
N GLN A 60 2.87 -17.54 2.74
CA GLN A 60 2.98 -16.76 3.97
C GLN A 60 3.92 -15.58 3.70
N VAL A 61 3.46 -14.35 3.94
CA VAL A 61 4.27 -13.15 3.70
C VAL A 61 4.70 -12.53 5.02
N ASP A 62 6.01 -12.54 5.29
CA ASP A 62 6.60 -11.78 6.38
C ASP A 62 6.87 -10.36 5.88
N TYR A 63 5.92 -9.47 6.13
CA TYR A 63 5.96 -8.10 5.67
C TYR A 63 6.47 -7.17 6.76
N VAL A 64 7.65 -6.58 6.57
CA VAL A 64 8.25 -5.61 7.48
C VAL A 64 8.27 -4.23 6.83
N SER A 65 7.81 -3.22 7.54
CA SER A 65 7.87 -1.82 7.13
C SER A 65 8.20 -0.95 8.34
N ASN A 66 9.31 -0.23 8.29
CA ASN A 66 9.80 0.55 9.41
C ASN A 66 9.07 1.89 9.59
N PHE A 67 9.33 2.51 10.73
CA PHE A 67 9.15 3.95 10.91
C PHE A 67 10.52 4.60 11.11
N THR A 68 10.84 5.58 10.24
CA THR A 68 11.94 6.51 10.50
C THR A 68 11.43 7.57 11.48
N ASP A 69 11.77 7.38 12.76
CA ASP A 69 11.31 8.19 13.88
C ASP A 69 12.40 9.11 14.44
N VAL A 70 13.53 9.21 13.75
CA VAL A 70 14.58 10.18 13.99
C VAL A 70 15.25 10.60 12.68
N ASP A 71 15.17 11.89 12.33
CA ASP A 71 15.91 12.50 11.23
C ASP A 71 15.92 14.04 11.36
N ASP A 72 16.56 14.75 10.42
CA ASP A 72 16.62 16.23 10.40
C ASP A 72 15.22 16.86 10.32
N LYS A 73 14.27 16.25 9.58
CA LYS A 73 12.89 16.76 9.43
C LYS A 73 12.12 16.60 10.73
N MET A 74 12.31 15.45 11.43
CA MET A 74 11.72 15.19 12.74
C MET A 74 12.15 16.21 13.77
N ILE A 75 13.46 16.45 13.88
CA ILE A 75 14.05 17.43 14.82
C ILE A 75 13.51 18.83 14.53
N LYS A 76 13.50 19.23 13.26
CA LYS A 76 12.97 20.54 12.85
C LYS A 76 11.49 20.70 13.17
N ALA A 77 10.68 19.67 12.92
CA ALA A 77 9.24 19.70 13.19
C ALA A 77 8.96 19.75 14.69
N ALA A 78 9.62 18.91 15.49
CA ALA A 78 9.48 18.87 16.94
C ALA A 78 9.84 20.22 17.59
N ASN A 79 10.96 20.82 17.15
CA ASN A 79 11.39 22.15 17.61
C ASN A 79 10.39 23.25 17.26
N ALA A 80 9.79 23.20 16.07
CA ALA A 80 8.79 24.18 15.65
C ALA A 80 7.50 24.10 16.50
N GLU A 81 7.17 22.92 17.02
CA GLU A 81 6.00 22.71 17.89
C GLU A 81 6.35 22.76 19.39
N ASN A 82 7.61 22.92 19.77
CA ASN A 82 8.10 22.88 21.16
C ASN A 82 7.74 21.57 21.90
N ILE A 83 7.85 20.44 21.20
CA ILE A 83 7.68 19.08 21.73
C ILE A 83 8.94 18.25 21.48
N THR A 84 9.01 17.08 22.09
CA THR A 84 10.12 16.14 21.87
C THR A 84 9.93 15.34 20.58
N VAL A 85 11.04 14.85 20.00
CA VAL A 85 11.00 13.98 18.80
C VAL A 85 10.19 12.71 19.04
N PRO A 86 10.31 12.00 20.20
CA PRO A 86 9.45 10.85 20.50
C PRO A 86 7.95 11.18 20.55
N GLU A 87 7.56 12.30 21.17
CA GLU A 87 6.15 12.73 21.20
C GLU A 87 5.60 13.01 19.78
N LEU A 88 6.41 13.63 18.92
CA LEU A 88 6.06 13.86 17.52
C LEU A 88 5.88 12.53 16.79
N ALA A 89 6.85 11.60 16.95
CA ALA A 89 6.84 10.30 16.32
C ALA A 89 5.59 9.49 16.74
N ASP A 90 5.29 9.41 18.03
CA ASP A 90 4.13 8.66 18.53
C ASP A 90 2.82 9.20 17.97
N ARG A 91 2.67 10.53 17.87
CA ARG A 91 1.50 11.18 17.28
C ARG A 91 1.30 10.75 15.82
N TYR A 92 2.34 10.85 14.99
CA TYR A 92 2.20 10.57 13.56
C TYR A 92 2.23 9.07 13.23
N ILE A 93 2.81 8.23 14.08
CA ILE A 93 2.63 6.76 13.99
C ILE A 93 1.18 6.38 14.27
N ALA A 94 0.54 6.98 15.27
CA ALA A 94 -0.87 6.75 15.56
C ALA A 94 -1.75 7.18 14.37
N ALA A 95 -1.55 8.39 13.85
CA ALA A 95 -2.25 8.90 12.69
C ALA A 95 -2.03 8.02 11.44
N PHE A 96 -0.80 7.56 11.17
CA PHE A 96 -0.51 6.62 10.09
C PHE A 96 -1.33 5.33 10.20
N LYS A 97 -1.42 4.77 11.41
CA LYS A 97 -2.21 3.54 11.63
C LYS A 97 -3.70 3.76 11.43
N GLU A 98 -4.24 4.92 11.83
CA GLU A 98 -5.63 5.28 11.60
C GLU A 98 -5.93 5.47 10.11
N ASP A 99 -5.11 6.24 9.40
CA ASP A 99 -5.24 6.52 7.98
C ASP A 99 -5.15 5.23 7.14
N THR A 100 -4.16 4.37 7.43
CA THR A 100 -3.99 3.09 6.72
C THR A 100 -5.12 2.11 7.02
N LYS A 101 -5.66 2.10 8.24
CA LYS A 101 -6.84 1.30 8.60
C LYS A 101 -8.08 1.77 7.85
N ALA A 102 -8.29 3.09 7.70
CA ALA A 102 -9.41 3.63 6.92
C ALA A 102 -9.33 3.20 5.45
N LEU A 103 -8.12 3.12 4.90
CA LEU A 103 -7.84 2.62 3.55
C LEU A 103 -7.86 1.09 3.44
N ASN A 104 -8.22 0.35 4.49
CA ASN A 104 -8.20 -1.11 4.55
C ASN A 104 -6.84 -1.71 4.14
N ILE A 105 -5.74 -1.04 4.52
CA ILE A 105 -4.39 -1.59 4.39
C ILE A 105 -4.15 -2.52 5.59
N GLU A 106 -3.68 -3.73 5.32
CA GLU A 106 -3.34 -4.68 6.38
C GLU A 106 -2.10 -4.22 7.15
N PRO A 107 -2.13 -4.28 8.49
CA PRO A 107 -0.93 -3.99 9.28
C PRO A 107 0.25 -4.84 8.82
N ALA A 108 1.44 -4.26 8.77
CA ALA A 108 2.65 -5.03 8.53
C ALA A 108 2.83 -6.09 9.62
N THR A 109 3.51 -7.19 9.32
CA THR A 109 3.87 -8.22 10.31
C THR A 109 4.68 -7.59 11.44
N LEU A 110 5.52 -6.61 11.09
CA LEU A 110 6.30 -5.84 12.04
C LEU A 110 6.55 -4.42 11.51
N ASN A 111 6.41 -3.43 12.41
CA ASN A 111 6.79 -2.04 12.14
C ASN A 111 7.91 -1.61 13.12
N PRO A 112 9.18 -1.93 12.86
CA PRO A 112 10.28 -1.52 13.72
C PRO A 112 10.51 -0.01 13.62
N ARG A 113 10.98 0.60 14.72
CA ARG A 113 11.42 2.00 14.77
C ARG A 113 12.94 2.06 14.67
N ALA A 114 13.47 3.08 14.04
CA ALA A 114 14.90 3.30 13.98
C ALA A 114 15.49 3.48 15.37
N THR A 115 14.80 4.20 16.26
CA THR A 115 15.24 4.45 17.66
C THR A 115 15.28 3.20 18.53
N ASP A 116 14.53 2.15 18.21
CA ASP A 116 14.56 0.87 18.92
C ASP A 116 15.73 -0.04 18.47
N ASN A 117 16.53 0.40 17.49
CA ASN A 117 17.58 -0.41 16.86
C ASN A 117 18.96 0.28 16.88
N ILE A 118 19.17 1.25 17.76
CA ILE A 118 20.41 2.06 17.82
C ILE A 118 21.64 1.19 18.10
N GLU A 119 21.56 0.24 19.02
CA GLU A 119 22.69 -0.64 19.37
C GLU A 119 23.12 -1.48 18.15
N GLU A 120 22.15 -2.04 17.43
CA GLU A 120 22.42 -2.81 16.21
C GLU A 120 22.97 -1.93 15.07
N ILE A 121 22.49 -0.69 14.96
CA ILE A 121 23.01 0.28 13.98
C ILE A 121 24.48 0.58 14.31
N VAL A 122 24.82 0.87 15.55
CA VAL A 122 26.21 1.11 15.98
C VAL A 122 27.07 -0.11 15.69
N ALA A 123 26.63 -1.32 16.04
CA ALA A 123 27.35 -2.56 15.75
C ALA A 123 27.56 -2.79 14.25
N PHE A 124 26.54 -2.51 13.45
CA PHE A 124 26.62 -2.63 11.98
C PHE A 124 27.65 -1.68 11.39
N ILE A 125 27.68 -0.44 11.85
CA ILE A 125 28.66 0.57 11.42
C ILE A 125 30.09 0.18 11.84
N GLN A 126 30.28 -0.37 13.07
CA GLN A 126 31.57 -0.88 13.52
C GLN A 126 32.10 -1.99 12.60
N ASP A 127 31.23 -2.91 12.16
CA ASP A 127 31.59 -3.96 11.20
C ASP A 127 32.03 -3.37 9.86
N LEU A 128 31.34 -2.33 9.36
CA LEU A 128 31.72 -1.64 8.13
C LEU A 128 33.07 -0.93 8.24
N ILE A 129 33.35 -0.30 9.39
CA ILE A 129 34.65 0.32 9.69
C ILE A 129 35.75 -0.76 9.74
N ALA A 130 35.53 -1.86 10.44
CA ALA A 130 36.49 -2.95 10.56
C ALA A 130 36.83 -3.58 9.20
N LYS A 131 35.90 -3.57 8.26
CA LYS A 131 36.08 -4.01 6.86
C LYS A 131 36.57 -2.89 5.93
N ASP A 132 36.87 -1.72 6.49
CA ASP A 132 37.35 -0.54 5.77
C ASP A 132 36.34 0.05 4.74
N TYR A 133 35.04 -0.29 4.84
CA TYR A 133 33.99 0.34 4.04
C TYR A 133 33.49 1.66 4.62
N ALA A 134 33.86 2.00 5.84
CA ALA A 134 33.47 3.23 6.49
C ALA A 134 34.62 3.84 7.28
N TYR A 135 34.52 5.15 7.58
CA TYR A 135 35.52 5.90 8.33
C TYR A 135 34.85 6.94 9.23
N ALA A 136 35.47 7.22 10.37
CA ALA A 136 35.01 8.23 11.32
C ALA A 136 35.84 9.52 11.18
N VAL A 137 35.16 10.66 11.20
CA VAL A 137 35.79 12.00 11.19
C VAL A 137 34.94 12.96 12.01
N ASP A 138 35.57 13.61 13.03
CA ASP A 138 34.93 14.62 13.89
C ASP A 138 33.55 14.21 14.47
N GLY A 139 33.40 12.92 14.83
CA GLY A 139 32.17 12.38 15.38
C GLY A 139 31.13 11.89 14.37
N ASP A 140 31.27 12.26 13.08
CA ASP A 140 30.51 11.68 11.98
C ASP A 140 31.14 10.37 11.52
N VAL A 141 30.32 9.49 10.89
CA VAL A 141 30.83 8.30 10.19
C VAL A 141 30.25 8.27 8.78
N TYR A 142 31.12 8.10 7.81
CA TYR A 142 30.77 8.06 6.38
C TYR A 142 31.10 6.70 5.77
N TYR A 143 30.27 6.28 4.81
CA TYR A 143 30.50 5.09 3.98
C TYR A 143 31.31 5.47 2.74
N ARG A 144 32.34 4.65 2.40
CA ARG A 144 33.16 4.80 1.19
C ARG A 144 32.47 4.22 -0.02
N ALA A 145 31.68 5.01 -0.73
CA ALA A 145 30.84 4.53 -1.83
C ALA A 145 31.65 3.86 -2.95
N ARG A 146 32.80 4.46 -3.36
CA ARG A 146 33.66 3.92 -4.43
C ARG A 146 34.34 2.59 -4.08
N LYS A 147 34.43 2.24 -2.80
CA LYS A 147 34.97 0.96 -2.38
C LYS A 147 34.06 -0.22 -2.70
N PHE A 148 32.76 0.01 -2.75
CA PHE A 148 31.78 -0.97 -3.19
C PHE A 148 31.67 -0.97 -4.71
N LYS A 149 32.39 -1.90 -5.37
CA LYS A 149 32.54 -1.94 -6.83
C LYS A 149 31.23 -2.03 -7.64
N ALA A 150 30.16 -2.50 -7.02
CA ALA A 150 28.85 -2.64 -7.65
C ALA A 150 27.92 -1.44 -7.34
N TYR A 151 28.43 -0.35 -6.76
CA TYR A 151 27.66 0.85 -6.47
C TYR A 151 27.12 1.48 -7.76
N GLY A 152 25.84 1.86 -7.75
CA GLY A 152 25.15 2.41 -8.93
C GLY A 152 24.43 1.36 -9.79
N ARG A 153 24.57 0.05 -9.49
CA ARG A 153 23.98 -1.02 -10.32
C ARG A 153 22.46 -1.06 -10.32
N LEU A 154 21.81 -0.71 -9.19
CA LEU A 154 20.35 -0.68 -9.08
C LEU A 154 19.77 0.48 -9.88
N ALA A 155 20.33 1.67 -9.68
CA ALA A 155 19.91 2.88 -10.36
C ALA A 155 20.39 2.94 -11.82
N GLY A 156 21.33 2.10 -12.22
CA GLY A 156 21.93 2.13 -13.56
C GLY A 156 22.75 3.42 -13.78
N GLN A 157 23.32 3.98 -12.71
CA GLN A 157 24.09 5.22 -12.76
C GLN A 157 25.58 4.95 -12.69
N ASP A 158 26.34 5.73 -13.47
CA ASP A 158 27.78 5.71 -13.42
C ASP A 158 28.29 6.62 -12.27
N LEU A 159 29.25 6.13 -11.49
CA LEU A 159 29.84 6.85 -10.37
C LEU A 159 30.44 8.21 -10.80
N ASP A 160 31.02 8.30 -11.99
CA ASP A 160 31.61 9.53 -12.49
C ASP A 160 30.56 10.60 -12.83
N GLN A 161 29.33 10.17 -13.22
CA GLN A 161 28.20 11.10 -13.41
C GLN A 161 27.64 11.57 -12.07
N LEU A 162 27.66 10.72 -11.04
CA LEU A 162 27.23 11.07 -9.68
C LEU A 162 28.16 12.10 -9.04
N GLU A 163 29.47 12.02 -9.30
CA GLU A 163 30.44 12.98 -8.81
C GLU A 163 30.21 14.39 -9.41
N GLN A 164 29.89 14.49 -10.70
CA GLN A 164 29.54 15.77 -11.32
C GLN A 164 28.31 16.41 -10.68
N GLY A 165 27.23 15.63 -10.43
CA GLY A 165 26.04 16.11 -9.73
C GLY A 165 26.29 16.50 -8.28
N ALA A 166 27.14 15.78 -7.56
CA ALA A 166 27.51 16.10 -6.17
C ALA A 166 28.38 17.36 -6.05
N SER A 167 29.23 17.63 -7.01
CA SER A 167 30.14 18.81 -7.02
C SER A 167 29.42 20.11 -7.38
N GLU A 168 28.24 20.05 -8.01
CA GLU A 168 27.41 21.24 -8.33
C GLU A 168 26.66 21.80 -7.11
N HIS A 169 26.53 21.02 -6.03
CA HIS A 169 25.93 21.48 -4.78
C HIS A 169 26.97 22.23 -3.95
N THR A 170 26.61 23.44 -3.49
CA THR A 170 27.43 24.31 -2.64
C THR A 170 28.07 23.50 -1.51
N ALA A 171 29.39 23.57 -1.37
CA ALA A 171 30.15 22.90 -0.33
C ALA A 171 29.58 23.26 1.06
N THR A 172 28.94 22.30 1.71
CA THR A 172 28.52 22.42 3.11
C THR A 172 29.67 21.94 4.00
N GLU A 173 29.63 22.27 5.31
CA GLU A 173 30.60 21.74 6.28
C GLU A 173 30.65 20.20 6.25
N GLU A 174 29.50 19.53 5.97
CA GLU A 174 29.42 18.09 5.82
C GLU A 174 30.23 17.58 4.61
N THR A 175 30.16 18.28 3.48
CA THR A 175 30.90 17.90 2.24
C THR A 175 32.41 18.00 2.44
N LEU A 176 32.87 18.95 3.26
CA LEU A 176 34.30 19.16 3.53
C LEU A 176 34.93 18.06 4.42
N ARG A 177 34.12 17.29 5.14
CA ARG A 177 34.58 16.18 6.00
C ARG A 177 34.69 14.85 5.26
N LYS A 178 34.06 14.72 4.08
CA LYS A 178 34.07 13.49 3.29
C LYS A 178 35.39 13.28 2.56
N GLU A 179 35.86 12.03 2.50
CA GLU A 179 37.02 11.64 1.67
C GLU A 179 36.66 11.75 0.17
N ASP A 180 35.40 11.44 -0.19
CA ASP A 180 34.87 11.55 -1.56
C ASP A 180 33.47 12.19 -1.50
N PRO A 181 33.12 13.09 -2.44
CA PRO A 181 31.80 13.75 -2.46
C PRO A 181 30.59 12.82 -2.48
N ILE A 182 30.74 11.62 -3.05
CA ILE A 182 29.66 10.61 -3.12
C ILE A 182 29.51 9.77 -1.86
N ASP A 183 30.44 9.90 -0.90
CA ASP A 183 30.31 9.20 0.39
C ASP A 183 29.08 9.70 1.14
N PHE A 184 28.45 8.83 1.90
CA PHE A 184 27.21 9.16 2.60
C PHE A 184 27.27 8.84 4.08
N ALA A 185 26.51 9.60 4.88
CA ALA A 185 26.55 9.51 6.33
C ALA A 185 25.89 8.22 6.82
N LEU A 186 26.59 7.49 7.70
CA LEU A 186 26.09 6.34 8.48
C LEU A 186 25.72 6.77 9.90
N TRP A 187 26.48 7.72 10.47
CA TRP A 187 26.26 8.30 11.79
C TRP A 187 26.55 9.80 11.71
N LYS A 188 25.69 10.61 12.32
CA LYS A 188 25.82 12.07 12.37
C LYS A 188 26.07 12.49 13.82
N ALA A 189 27.14 13.21 14.04
CA ALA A 189 27.47 13.80 15.33
C ALA A 189 26.34 14.74 15.82
N GLU A 190 26.11 14.74 17.13
CA GLU A 190 25.14 15.61 17.81
C GLU A 190 25.44 17.09 17.50
N LYS A 191 24.39 17.85 17.15
CA LYS A 191 24.46 19.30 16.95
C LYS A 191 23.58 20.00 17.99
N GLY A 192 24.19 20.75 18.87
CA GLY A 192 23.45 21.44 19.94
C GLY A 192 22.85 20.49 20.96
N ASN A 193 21.55 20.64 21.26
CA ASN A 193 20.80 19.81 22.21
C ASN A 193 19.77 18.92 21.51
N GLU A 194 20.10 18.42 20.32
CA GLU A 194 19.20 17.50 19.61
C GLU A 194 19.21 16.10 20.23
N ILE A 195 18.20 15.29 19.88
CA ILE A 195 18.16 13.88 20.30
C ILE A 195 19.38 13.14 19.77
N ALA A 196 20.12 12.45 20.66
CA ALA A 196 21.34 11.74 20.32
C ALA A 196 21.58 10.55 21.26
N TRP A 197 22.36 9.58 20.79
CA TRP A 197 22.76 8.38 21.50
C TRP A 197 24.27 8.26 21.58
N GLU A 198 24.75 7.59 22.63
CA GLU A 198 26.17 7.27 22.77
C GLU A 198 26.65 6.32 21.68
N SER A 199 27.83 6.57 21.16
CA SER A 199 28.50 5.69 20.20
C SER A 199 30.02 5.73 20.41
N PRO A 200 30.80 4.81 19.81
CA PRO A 200 32.27 4.85 19.87
C PRO A 200 32.90 6.09 19.24
N TRP A 201 32.13 6.81 18.42
CA TRP A 201 32.59 8.03 17.71
C TRP A 201 32.12 9.31 18.40
N GLY A 202 31.36 9.20 19.47
CA GLY A 202 30.73 10.29 20.20
C GLY A 202 29.21 10.24 20.12
N LYS A 203 28.55 11.18 20.80
CA LYS A 203 27.09 11.32 20.72
C LYS A 203 26.63 11.71 19.32
N GLY A 204 25.56 11.09 18.88
CA GLY A 204 24.99 11.36 17.56
C GLY A 204 23.75 10.54 17.29
N ARG A 205 23.40 10.42 16.03
CA ARG A 205 22.23 9.71 15.53
C ARG A 205 22.52 8.98 14.22
N PRO A 206 21.71 7.97 13.84
CA PRO A 206 21.90 7.26 12.59
C PRO A 206 21.71 8.17 11.36
N GLY A 207 22.45 7.85 10.30
CA GLY A 207 22.12 8.30 8.95
C GLY A 207 20.86 7.60 8.44
N TRP A 208 20.18 8.22 7.49
CA TRP A 208 18.89 7.72 6.99
C TRP A 208 18.95 6.31 6.33
N HIS A 209 20.07 5.99 5.66
CA HIS A 209 20.15 4.75 4.87
C HIS A 209 20.49 3.51 5.70
N ILE A 210 21.23 3.69 6.80
CA ILE A 210 21.66 2.57 7.64
C ILE A 210 20.49 1.92 8.39
N GLU A 211 19.44 2.68 8.69
CA GLU A 211 18.26 2.22 9.41
C GLU A 211 17.62 1.00 8.74
N CYS A 212 17.31 1.13 7.43
CA CYS A 212 16.64 0.08 6.67
C CYS A 212 17.56 -1.14 6.45
N SER A 213 18.86 -0.94 6.23
CA SER A 213 19.81 -2.06 6.15
C SER A 213 19.86 -2.88 7.43
N VAL A 214 19.85 -2.21 8.58
CA VAL A 214 19.89 -2.88 9.89
C VAL A 214 18.57 -3.57 10.19
N MET A 215 17.45 -2.87 10.04
CA MET A 215 16.13 -3.43 10.37
C MET A 215 15.74 -4.56 9.44
N SER A 216 15.99 -4.46 8.12
CA SER A 216 15.70 -5.55 7.19
C SER A 216 16.53 -6.81 7.48
N THR A 217 17.83 -6.66 7.68
CA THR A 217 18.71 -7.82 7.97
C THR A 217 18.45 -8.42 9.34
N LYS A 218 18.12 -7.61 10.37
CA LYS A 218 17.79 -8.09 11.72
C LYS A 218 16.50 -8.92 11.72
N TYR A 219 15.46 -8.45 11.07
CA TYR A 219 14.13 -9.07 11.17
C TYR A 219 13.81 -10.09 10.07
N LEU A 220 14.44 -10.01 8.92
CA LEU A 220 14.19 -10.91 7.78
C LEU A 220 15.41 -11.75 7.38
N GLY A 221 16.60 -11.38 7.85
CA GLY A 221 17.86 -12.08 7.55
C GLY A 221 18.70 -11.39 6.47
N ASP A 222 19.92 -11.91 6.25
CA ASP A 222 20.93 -11.30 5.38
C ASP A 222 20.50 -11.16 3.92
N THR A 223 19.63 -12.06 3.45
CA THR A 223 19.02 -12.04 2.12
C THR A 223 17.52 -12.12 2.24
N ILE A 224 16.82 -11.24 1.52
CA ILE A 224 15.35 -11.18 1.48
C ILE A 224 14.83 -11.38 0.06
N ASP A 225 13.57 -11.78 -0.06
CA ASP A 225 12.96 -12.02 -1.39
C ASP A 225 12.66 -10.71 -2.10
N ILE A 226 11.88 -9.84 -1.48
CA ILE A 226 11.40 -8.59 -2.07
C ILE A 226 11.79 -7.41 -1.21
N HIS A 227 12.37 -6.39 -1.83
CA HIS A 227 12.49 -5.06 -1.24
C HIS A 227 11.82 -4.04 -2.16
N GLY A 228 11.11 -3.07 -1.56
CA GLY A 228 10.39 -2.10 -2.36
C GLY A 228 10.13 -0.77 -1.70
N GLY A 229 9.54 0.13 -2.49
CA GLY A 229 9.18 1.48 -2.10
C GLY A 229 8.80 2.34 -3.30
N GLY A 230 8.72 3.65 -3.11
CA GLY A 230 8.56 4.61 -4.21
C GLY A 230 9.81 4.66 -5.11
N GLN A 231 9.62 5.01 -6.39
CA GLN A 231 10.73 5.13 -7.34
C GLN A 231 11.81 6.14 -6.91
N ASP A 232 11.46 7.11 -6.08
CA ASP A 232 12.40 8.08 -5.49
C ASP A 232 13.39 7.46 -4.50
N LEU A 233 13.12 6.27 -3.98
CA LEU A 233 14.01 5.53 -3.11
C LEU A 233 15.05 4.69 -3.87
N GLU A 234 14.87 4.45 -5.17
CA GLU A 234 15.82 3.67 -5.98
C GLU A 234 17.24 4.23 -5.84
N PHE A 235 17.34 5.54 -5.91
CA PHE A 235 18.59 6.28 -5.66
C PHE A 235 18.33 7.56 -4.85
N PRO A 236 19.16 7.89 -3.84
CA PRO A 236 20.32 7.10 -3.38
C PRO A 236 19.98 6.02 -2.33
N HIS A 237 18.75 5.97 -1.79
CA HIS A 237 18.43 5.25 -0.56
C HIS A 237 18.69 3.74 -0.67
N HIS A 238 18.05 3.06 -1.61
CA HIS A 238 18.18 1.60 -1.78
C HIS A 238 19.55 1.19 -2.35
N GLU A 239 20.16 2.02 -3.21
CA GLU A 239 21.53 1.78 -3.65
C GLU A 239 22.50 1.79 -2.46
N ASN A 240 22.32 2.71 -1.51
CA ASN A 240 23.12 2.78 -0.28
C ASN A 240 22.86 1.59 0.63
N GLU A 241 21.61 1.11 0.71
CA GLU A 241 21.29 -0.10 1.48
C GLU A 241 21.98 -1.35 0.92
N ILE A 242 22.02 -1.49 -0.43
CA ILE A 242 22.76 -2.58 -1.09
C ILE A 242 24.22 -2.53 -0.68
N ALA A 243 24.86 -1.35 -0.81
CA ALA A 243 26.26 -1.17 -0.50
C ALA A 243 26.57 -1.52 0.96
N GLN A 244 25.76 -1.04 1.91
CA GLN A 244 25.89 -1.31 3.34
C GLN A 244 25.72 -2.81 3.66
N SER A 245 24.62 -3.41 3.20
CA SER A 245 24.25 -4.77 3.55
C SER A 245 25.18 -5.81 2.92
N GLU A 246 25.52 -5.65 1.64
CA GLU A 246 26.39 -6.59 0.93
C GLU A 246 27.86 -6.45 1.37
N ALA A 247 28.34 -5.24 1.69
CA ALA A 247 29.66 -5.07 2.28
C ALA A 247 29.79 -5.73 3.64
N LYS A 248 28.73 -5.67 4.46
CA LYS A 248 28.68 -6.30 5.79
C LYS A 248 28.63 -7.83 5.67
N THR A 249 27.69 -8.36 4.91
CA THR A 249 27.34 -9.79 4.92
C THR A 249 28.13 -10.62 3.92
N GLY A 250 28.61 -10.01 2.83
CA GLY A 250 29.19 -10.71 1.68
C GLY A 250 28.17 -11.51 0.87
N LYS A 251 26.88 -11.31 1.08
CA LYS A 251 25.77 -11.99 0.41
C LYS A 251 24.94 -11.01 -0.39
N THR A 252 24.20 -11.52 -1.38
CA THR A 252 23.15 -10.73 -2.06
C THR A 252 22.11 -10.28 -1.04
N PHE A 253 21.84 -9.00 -1.00
CA PHE A 253 20.91 -8.41 -0.03
C PHE A 253 19.46 -8.73 -0.40
N VAL A 254 19.06 -8.48 -1.66
CA VAL A 254 17.67 -8.61 -2.13
C VAL A 254 17.63 -9.32 -3.47
N ASN A 255 16.71 -10.26 -3.64
CA ASN A 255 16.52 -10.96 -4.89
C ASN A 255 15.69 -10.15 -5.90
N TYR A 256 14.61 -9.48 -5.44
CA TYR A 256 13.68 -8.74 -6.31
C TYR A 256 13.44 -7.33 -5.79
N TRP A 257 13.77 -6.33 -6.60
CA TRP A 257 13.56 -4.91 -6.31
C TRP A 257 12.33 -4.41 -7.05
N LEU A 258 11.29 -4.00 -6.30
CA LEU A 258 10.01 -3.55 -6.82
C LEU A 258 9.77 -2.09 -6.45
N TYR A 259 9.37 -1.26 -7.40
CA TYR A 259 9.10 0.17 -7.17
C TYR A 259 7.73 0.56 -7.68
N ASN A 260 6.99 1.32 -6.86
CA ASN A 260 5.75 1.91 -7.32
C ASN A 260 6.00 3.28 -7.96
N GLY A 261 5.19 3.56 -9.00
CA GLY A 261 5.20 4.85 -9.68
C GLY A 261 4.64 5.99 -8.83
N PHE A 262 4.96 7.22 -9.21
CA PHE A 262 4.53 8.44 -8.52
C PHE A 262 3.02 8.69 -8.63
N VAL A 263 2.52 9.56 -7.74
CA VAL A 263 1.20 10.18 -7.86
C VAL A 263 1.38 11.59 -8.39
N THR A 264 0.69 11.92 -9.48
CA THR A 264 0.52 13.28 -9.99
C THR A 264 -0.85 13.81 -9.59
N VAL A 265 -0.98 15.13 -9.43
CA VAL A 265 -2.20 15.78 -8.95
C VAL A 265 -2.68 16.80 -9.98
N GLY A 266 -4.00 16.86 -10.16
CA GLY A 266 -4.65 17.80 -11.06
C GLY A 266 -4.67 17.32 -12.53
N ASP A 267 -5.21 18.17 -13.39
CA ASP A 267 -5.40 17.84 -14.82
C ASP A 267 -4.11 18.00 -15.63
N ASP A 268 -3.12 18.74 -15.10
CA ASP A 268 -1.85 19.07 -15.78
C ASP A 268 -0.70 18.11 -15.39
N ASP A 269 -1.00 16.96 -14.77
CA ASP A 269 -0.01 15.95 -14.33
C ASP A 269 1.15 16.52 -13.47
N GLN A 270 0.87 17.54 -12.65
CA GLN A 270 1.88 18.18 -11.83
C GLN A 270 2.32 17.25 -10.69
N LYS A 271 3.63 17.15 -10.48
CA LYS A 271 4.16 16.47 -9.31
C LYS A 271 3.68 17.19 -8.05
N MET A 272 3.15 16.43 -7.09
CA MET A 272 2.74 16.97 -5.81
C MET A 272 3.93 17.53 -5.04
N SER A 273 3.82 18.78 -4.57
CA SER A 273 4.82 19.40 -3.69
C SER A 273 4.19 20.43 -2.75
N LYS A 274 4.79 20.59 -1.56
CA LYS A 274 4.35 21.61 -0.59
C LYS A 274 4.51 23.04 -1.15
N SER A 275 5.53 23.27 -1.97
CA SER A 275 5.81 24.59 -2.58
C SER A 275 4.77 24.99 -3.63
N LEU A 276 4.10 24.03 -4.26
CA LEU A 276 3.03 24.27 -5.24
C LEU A 276 1.63 24.37 -4.60
N GLY A 277 1.52 24.14 -3.28
CA GLY A 277 0.24 24.18 -2.59
C GLY A 277 -0.76 23.08 -2.97
N ASN A 278 -0.29 22.06 -3.72
CA ASN A 278 -1.09 20.91 -4.17
C ASN A 278 -0.83 19.64 -3.33
N PHE A 279 -0.35 19.82 -2.10
CA PHE A 279 -0.06 18.74 -1.18
C PHE A 279 -1.34 18.26 -0.50
N VAL A 280 -1.70 16.99 -0.75
CA VAL A 280 -2.92 16.37 -0.22
C VAL A 280 -2.54 15.30 0.80
N THR A 281 -2.97 15.48 2.05
CA THR A 281 -2.79 14.46 3.09
C THR A 281 -3.89 13.40 2.98
N VAL A 282 -3.58 12.18 3.37
CA VAL A 282 -4.59 11.12 3.48
C VAL A 282 -5.57 11.44 4.60
N HIS A 283 -5.04 11.96 5.71
CA HIS A 283 -5.81 12.30 6.90
C HIS A 283 -6.98 13.23 6.60
N ASP A 284 -6.73 14.30 5.84
CA ASP A 284 -7.78 15.24 5.44
C ASP A 284 -8.71 14.63 4.40
N LEU A 285 -8.13 13.95 3.41
CA LEU A 285 -8.87 13.40 2.28
C LEU A 285 -9.91 12.34 2.69
N ILE A 286 -9.58 11.45 3.62
CA ILE A 286 -10.52 10.40 4.07
C ILE A 286 -11.71 10.94 4.88
N GLN A 287 -11.68 12.22 5.29
CA GLN A 287 -12.84 12.88 5.89
C GLN A 287 -13.84 13.40 4.85
N GLU A 288 -13.37 13.65 3.63
CA GLU A 288 -14.16 14.25 2.55
C GLU A 288 -14.66 13.22 1.53
N VAL A 289 -13.95 12.10 1.37
CA VAL A 289 -14.23 11.09 0.36
C VAL A 289 -14.37 9.70 0.95
N ASN A 290 -15.03 8.79 0.22
CA ASN A 290 -15.06 7.39 0.60
C ASN A 290 -13.63 6.78 0.53
N PRO A 291 -13.06 6.32 1.68
CA PRO A 291 -11.71 5.76 1.69
C PRO A 291 -11.55 4.53 0.78
N GLN A 292 -12.62 3.74 0.58
CA GLN A 292 -12.59 2.58 -0.31
C GLN A 292 -12.49 2.99 -1.79
N ALA A 293 -13.07 4.13 -2.18
CA ALA A 293 -12.92 4.67 -3.54
C ALA A 293 -11.48 5.13 -3.79
N LEU A 294 -10.86 5.81 -2.82
CA LEU A 294 -9.45 6.17 -2.88
C LEU A 294 -8.55 4.93 -2.95
N ARG A 295 -8.81 3.94 -2.11
CA ARG A 295 -8.12 2.65 -2.12
C ARG A 295 -8.23 1.97 -3.48
N PHE A 296 -9.43 1.88 -4.05
CA PHE A 296 -9.68 1.22 -5.32
C PHE A 296 -9.01 1.97 -6.48
N LEU A 297 -9.10 3.30 -6.52
CA LEU A 297 -8.37 4.12 -7.49
C LEU A 297 -6.88 3.78 -7.47
N MET A 298 -6.26 3.78 -6.28
CA MET A 298 -4.82 3.53 -6.12
C MET A 298 -4.44 2.09 -6.47
N SER A 299 -5.26 1.08 -6.15
CA SER A 299 -4.97 -0.34 -6.43
C SER A 299 -5.30 -0.78 -7.86
N SER A 300 -6.10 -0.01 -8.61
CA SER A 300 -6.53 -0.37 -9.98
C SER A 300 -5.51 -0.06 -11.08
N THR A 301 -4.44 0.66 -10.76
CA THR A 301 -3.36 0.97 -11.70
C THR A 301 -2.15 0.10 -11.42
N GLN A 302 -1.51 -0.43 -12.47
CA GLN A 302 -0.27 -1.22 -12.37
C GLN A 302 0.75 -0.50 -11.47
N TYR A 303 1.30 -1.21 -10.47
CA TYR A 303 2.06 -0.56 -9.38
C TYR A 303 3.24 0.30 -9.88
N ARG A 304 3.95 -0.13 -10.93
CA ARG A 304 5.09 0.60 -11.50
C ARG A 304 4.71 1.86 -12.28
N ARG A 305 3.46 2.00 -12.71
CA ARG A 305 3.02 3.15 -13.50
C ARG A 305 2.67 4.33 -12.59
N PRO A 306 2.99 5.54 -13.02
CA PRO A 306 2.44 6.73 -12.37
C PRO A 306 0.92 6.69 -12.39
N ILE A 307 0.32 7.26 -11.35
CA ILE A 307 -1.13 7.41 -11.26
C ILE A 307 -1.49 8.87 -11.08
N ARG A 308 -2.51 9.31 -11.80
CA ARG A 308 -3.08 10.65 -11.62
C ARG A 308 -4.19 10.61 -10.58
N TYR A 309 -4.14 11.53 -9.63
CA TYR A 309 -5.23 11.79 -8.71
C TYR A 309 -6.02 13.01 -9.18
N SER A 310 -7.32 12.84 -9.44
CA SER A 310 -8.27 13.91 -9.68
C SER A 310 -9.65 13.53 -9.12
N GLN A 311 -10.50 14.53 -8.88
CA GLN A 311 -11.86 14.30 -8.38
C GLN A 311 -12.68 13.46 -9.37
N SER A 312 -12.47 13.64 -10.68
CA SER A 312 -13.17 12.85 -11.71
C SER A 312 -12.80 11.37 -11.67
N LEU A 313 -11.52 11.04 -11.53
CA LEU A 313 -11.06 9.66 -11.41
C LEU A 313 -11.51 9.01 -10.09
N LEU A 314 -11.57 9.78 -9.01
CA LEU A 314 -12.11 9.29 -7.74
C LEU A 314 -13.62 8.98 -7.85
N ALA A 315 -14.40 9.86 -8.51
CA ALA A 315 -15.83 9.64 -8.76
C ALA A 315 -16.07 8.43 -9.68
N GLU A 316 -15.20 8.20 -10.66
CA GLU A 316 -15.24 7.00 -11.50
C GLU A 316 -14.95 5.73 -10.66
N ALA A 317 -13.94 5.77 -9.79
CA ALA A 317 -13.63 4.67 -8.88
C ALA A 317 -14.81 4.36 -7.95
N GLN A 318 -15.47 5.39 -7.39
CA GLN A 318 -16.69 5.23 -6.60
C GLN A 318 -17.81 4.56 -7.41
N THR A 319 -18.07 5.03 -8.61
CA THR A 319 -19.11 4.47 -9.50
C THR A 319 -18.84 2.98 -9.80
N ASN A 320 -17.59 2.61 -10.01
CA ASN A 320 -17.21 1.22 -10.27
C ASN A 320 -17.40 0.35 -9.01
N LEU A 321 -17.06 0.85 -7.83
CA LEU A 321 -17.34 0.16 -6.56
C LEU A 321 -18.84 -0.04 -6.32
N ASP A 322 -19.66 0.99 -6.58
CA ASP A 322 -21.11 0.91 -6.41
C ASP A 322 -21.74 -0.16 -7.30
N ARG A 323 -21.25 -0.29 -8.55
CA ARG A 323 -21.68 -1.36 -9.46
C ARG A 323 -21.32 -2.75 -8.94
N LEU A 324 -20.11 -2.93 -8.42
CA LEU A 324 -19.67 -4.21 -7.85
C LEU A 324 -20.43 -4.55 -6.56
N LYS A 325 -20.65 -3.55 -5.70
CA LYS A 325 -21.51 -3.71 -4.51
C LYS A 325 -22.93 -4.12 -4.91
N THR A 326 -23.52 -3.41 -5.87
CA THR A 326 -24.87 -3.74 -6.38
C THR A 326 -24.96 -5.17 -6.90
N THR A 327 -23.95 -5.68 -7.57
CA THR A 327 -23.90 -7.08 -8.02
C THR A 327 -23.92 -8.05 -6.83
N LEU A 328 -23.10 -7.80 -5.80
CA LEU A 328 -23.08 -8.63 -4.58
C LEU A 328 -24.40 -8.57 -3.80
N ASP A 329 -24.98 -7.38 -3.66
CA ASP A 329 -26.28 -7.20 -3.00
C ASP A 329 -27.40 -7.96 -3.75
N ASN A 330 -27.36 -7.94 -5.10
CA ASN A 330 -28.32 -8.70 -5.92
C ASN A 330 -28.16 -10.22 -5.77
N LEU A 331 -26.92 -10.72 -5.70
CA LEU A 331 -26.66 -12.14 -5.45
C LEU A 331 -27.20 -12.54 -4.07
N ALA A 332 -26.97 -11.75 -3.04
CA ALA A 332 -27.48 -11.99 -1.70
C ALA A 332 -29.02 -11.95 -1.65
N PHE A 333 -29.64 -10.96 -2.29
CA PHE A 333 -31.10 -10.84 -2.35
C PHE A 333 -31.76 -12.04 -3.03
N ARG A 334 -31.20 -12.49 -4.15
CA ARG A 334 -31.76 -13.64 -4.91
C ARG A 334 -31.63 -14.98 -4.18
N GLN A 335 -30.75 -15.07 -3.18
CA GLN A 335 -30.55 -16.27 -2.38
C GLN A 335 -31.84 -16.74 -1.69
N ALA A 336 -32.68 -15.80 -1.25
CA ALA A 336 -33.95 -16.11 -0.57
C ALA A 336 -34.98 -16.84 -1.47
N THR A 337 -34.86 -16.73 -2.78
CA THR A 337 -35.79 -17.33 -3.77
C THR A 337 -35.11 -18.36 -4.67
N ALA A 338 -33.88 -18.75 -4.36
CA ALA A 338 -33.11 -19.70 -5.13
C ALA A 338 -33.55 -21.14 -4.85
N GLU A 339 -33.49 -21.97 -5.87
CA GLU A 339 -33.69 -23.41 -5.72
C GLU A 339 -32.39 -24.09 -5.23
N PRO A 340 -32.48 -25.18 -4.46
CA PRO A 340 -31.29 -25.97 -4.10
C PRO A 340 -30.57 -26.51 -5.34
N GLY A 341 -29.24 -26.51 -5.33
CA GLY A 341 -28.42 -27.08 -6.39
C GLY A 341 -27.45 -26.07 -7.03
N GLU A 342 -26.83 -26.49 -8.13
CA GLU A 342 -25.83 -25.73 -8.86
C GLU A 342 -26.11 -25.74 -10.38
N ASP A 343 -25.72 -24.64 -11.06
CA ASP A 343 -25.64 -24.55 -12.51
C ASP A 343 -24.18 -24.75 -12.93
N GLN A 344 -23.85 -25.95 -13.37
CA GLN A 344 -22.47 -26.35 -13.69
C GLN A 344 -21.87 -25.48 -14.79
N ILE A 345 -22.66 -25.05 -15.79
CA ILE A 345 -22.17 -24.22 -16.90
C ILE A 345 -21.71 -22.87 -16.36
N VAL A 346 -22.46 -22.25 -15.47
CA VAL A 346 -22.10 -20.97 -14.84
C VAL A 346 -20.92 -21.14 -13.90
N MET A 347 -20.88 -22.25 -13.14
CA MET A 347 -19.78 -22.57 -12.23
C MET A 347 -18.45 -22.75 -12.99
N ASP A 348 -18.45 -23.48 -14.10
CA ASP A 348 -17.27 -23.69 -14.93
C ASP A 348 -16.79 -22.39 -15.53
N LYS A 349 -17.69 -21.54 -16.04
CA LYS A 349 -17.34 -20.23 -16.58
C LYS A 349 -16.77 -19.28 -15.53
N ALA A 350 -17.29 -19.30 -14.32
CA ALA A 350 -16.76 -18.52 -13.20
C ALA A 350 -15.35 -19.00 -12.81
N ALA A 351 -15.09 -20.31 -12.84
CA ALA A 351 -13.77 -20.88 -12.60
C ALA A 351 -12.75 -20.52 -13.70
N GLU A 352 -13.18 -20.49 -14.97
CA GLU A 352 -12.35 -20.01 -16.09
C GLU A 352 -11.95 -18.54 -15.91
N LEU A 353 -12.89 -17.67 -15.52
CA LEU A 353 -12.61 -16.25 -15.27
C LEU A 353 -11.66 -16.04 -14.09
N GLU A 354 -11.81 -16.81 -13.02
CA GLU A 354 -10.86 -16.79 -11.91
C GLU A 354 -9.46 -17.26 -12.33
N THR A 355 -9.38 -18.30 -13.15
CA THR A 355 -8.11 -18.75 -13.73
C THR A 355 -7.46 -17.69 -14.60
N ALA A 356 -8.25 -17.00 -15.42
CA ALA A 356 -7.78 -15.89 -16.24
C ALA A 356 -7.32 -14.68 -15.38
N PHE A 357 -8.02 -14.40 -14.26
CA PHE A 357 -7.58 -13.42 -13.27
C PHE A 357 -6.20 -13.77 -12.71
N VAL A 358 -6.02 -15.01 -12.27
CA VAL A 358 -4.73 -15.48 -11.74
C VAL A 358 -3.64 -15.37 -12.81
N THR A 359 -3.94 -15.74 -14.06
CA THR A 359 -2.98 -15.63 -15.16
C THR A 359 -2.54 -14.20 -15.39
N ALA A 360 -3.49 -13.25 -15.32
CA ALA A 360 -3.20 -11.82 -15.44
C ALA A 360 -2.35 -11.30 -14.28
N MET A 361 -2.72 -11.64 -13.05
CA MET A 361 -1.99 -11.20 -11.86
C MET A 361 -0.61 -11.86 -11.74
N ASP A 362 -0.43 -13.06 -12.25
CA ASP A 362 0.86 -13.74 -12.32
C ASP A 362 1.86 -13.06 -13.29
N ASP A 363 1.41 -12.16 -14.13
CA ASP A 363 2.26 -11.36 -15.01
C ASP A 363 2.59 -10.01 -14.36
N ASP A 364 3.50 -10.01 -13.40
CA ASP A 364 3.99 -8.80 -12.73
C ASP A 364 2.86 -8.01 -12.04
N PHE A 365 1.96 -8.72 -11.35
CA PHE A 365 0.81 -8.13 -10.66
C PHE A 365 -0.03 -7.22 -11.58
N ASN A 366 -0.39 -7.71 -12.76
CA ASN A 366 -1.13 -6.92 -13.76
C ASN A 366 -2.59 -6.72 -13.35
N VAL A 367 -2.78 -5.79 -12.41
CA VAL A 367 -4.08 -5.44 -11.82
C VAL A 367 -5.11 -5.00 -12.85
N GLN A 368 -4.71 -4.35 -13.96
CA GLN A 368 -5.64 -3.87 -14.98
C GLN A 368 -6.29 -5.02 -15.73
N ASN A 369 -5.50 -6.02 -16.13
CA ASN A 369 -6.04 -7.24 -16.75
C ASN A 369 -6.79 -8.10 -15.74
N GLY A 370 -6.33 -8.14 -14.47
CA GLY A 370 -7.05 -8.80 -13.38
C GLY A 370 -8.44 -8.20 -13.17
N LEU A 371 -8.55 -6.87 -13.10
CA LEU A 371 -9.84 -6.17 -12.99
C LEU A 371 -10.76 -6.44 -14.16
N THR A 372 -10.24 -6.59 -15.38
CA THR A 372 -11.05 -6.98 -16.52
C THR A 372 -11.78 -8.31 -16.26
N GLN A 373 -11.08 -9.31 -15.70
CA GLN A 373 -11.69 -10.60 -15.40
C GLN A 373 -12.69 -10.52 -14.23
N LEU A 374 -12.42 -9.66 -13.25
CA LEU A 374 -13.33 -9.40 -12.16
C LEU A 374 -14.63 -8.76 -12.66
N TYR A 375 -14.56 -7.80 -13.59
CA TYR A 375 -15.75 -7.20 -14.20
C TYR A 375 -16.51 -8.20 -15.09
N GLU A 376 -15.84 -9.09 -15.81
CA GLU A 376 -16.51 -10.15 -16.56
C GLU A 376 -17.21 -11.15 -15.63
N LEU A 377 -16.64 -11.44 -14.44
CA LEU A 377 -17.29 -12.26 -13.41
C LEU A 377 -18.53 -11.55 -12.84
N ALA A 378 -18.47 -10.25 -12.59
CA ALA A 378 -19.62 -9.46 -12.16
C ALA A 378 -20.72 -9.44 -13.24
N LYS A 379 -20.35 -9.30 -14.51
CA LYS A 379 -21.26 -9.36 -15.64
C LYS A 379 -21.93 -10.75 -15.77
N LEU A 380 -21.15 -11.83 -15.66
CA LEU A 380 -21.69 -13.20 -15.62
C LEU A 380 -22.70 -13.36 -14.49
N SER A 381 -22.39 -12.83 -13.31
CA SER A 381 -23.29 -12.84 -12.15
C SER A 381 -24.59 -12.11 -12.44
N ASN A 382 -24.54 -10.91 -13.03
CA ASN A 382 -25.72 -10.14 -13.36
C ASN A 382 -26.57 -10.83 -14.44
N GLN A 383 -25.96 -11.45 -15.46
CA GLN A 383 -26.67 -12.24 -16.47
C GLN A 383 -27.36 -13.47 -15.88
N TYR A 384 -26.70 -14.13 -14.91
CA TYR A 384 -27.32 -15.27 -14.21
C TYR A 384 -28.54 -14.84 -13.39
N LEU A 385 -28.45 -13.67 -12.74
CA LEU A 385 -29.55 -13.10 -11.96
C LEU A 385 -30.80 -12.76 -12.78
N GLU A 386 -30.70 -12.59 -14.10
CA GLU A 386 -31.83 -12.33 -15.01
C GLU A 386 -32.67 -13.59 -15.28
N GLN A 387 -32.13 -14.79 -14.95
CA GLN A 387 -32.87 -16.04 -15.17
C GLN A 387 -34.06 -16.14 -14.23
N THR A 388 -35.13 -16.79 -14.70
CA THR A 388 -36.34 -17.02 -13.92
C THR A 388 -36.05 -17.86 -12.68
N THR A 389 -35.27 -18.92 -12.85
CA THR A 389 -34.86 -19.86 -11.77
C THR A 389 -33.32 -19.76 -11.61
N VAL A 390 -32.85 -19.61 -10.39
CA VAL A 390 -31.42 -19.59 -10.04
C VAL A 390 -31.14 -20.60 -8.94
N GLN A 391 -29.93 -21.14 -8.92
CA GLN A 391 -29.48 -22.15 -7.98
C GLN A 391 -28.70 -21.56 -6.83
N ALA A 392 -29.00 -21.99 -5.59
CA ALA A 392 -28.41 -21.38 -4.37
C ALA A 392 -26.89 -21.53 -4.30
N ASP A 393 -26.35 -22.70 -4.65
CA ASP A 393 -24.91 -22.95 -4.60
C ASP A 393 -24.15 -22.13 -5.63
N THR A 394 -24.75 -21.88 -6.80
CA THR A 394 -24.20 -21.03 -7.85
C THR A 394 -24.12 -19.57 -7.39
N LEU A 395 -25.20 -19.03 -6.79
CA LEU A 395 -25.20 -17.67 -6.24
C LEU A 395 -24.11 -17.50 -5.17
N THR A 396 -24.02 -18.45 -4.25
CA THR A 396 -22.99 -18.46 -3.19
C THR A 396 -21.59 -18.50 -3.77
N SER A 397 -21.35 -19.33 -4.79
CA SER A 397 -20.05 -19.42 -5.46
C SER A 397 -19.65 -18.12 -6.15
N LEU A 398 -20.58 -17.51 -6.90
CA LEU A 398 -20.34 -16.24 -7.60
C LEU A 398 -20.00 -15.11 -6.59
N ALA A 399 -20.79 -14.99 -5.52
CA ALA A 399 -20.57 -14.00 -4.46
C ALA A 399 -19.23 -14.21 -3.76
N THR A 400 -18.88 -15.45 -3.42
CA THR A 400 -17.63 -15.80 -2.75
C THR A 400 -16.42 -15.47 -3.62
N ARG A 401 -16.46 -15.82 -4.92
CA ARG A 401 -15.38 -15.50 -5.87
C ARG A 401 -15.19 -13.99 -6.03
N LEU A 402 -16.28 -13.24 -6.27
CA LEU A 402 -16.22 -11.77 -6.37
C LEU A 402 -15.62 -11.14 -5.12
N THR A 403 -16.09 -11.53 -3.95
CA THR A 403 -15.59 -10.99 -2.67
C THR A 403 -14.11 -11.31 -2.47
N ARG A 404 -13.69 -12.54 -2.76
CA ARG A 404 -12.29 -12.97 -2.63
C ARG A 404 -11.36 -12.23 -3.58
N LEU A 405 -11.75 -12.01 -4.82
CA LEU A 405 -10.94 -11.27 -5.79
C LEU A 405 -10.89 -9.78 -5.46
N LEU A 406 -12.00 -9.18 -4.98
CA LEU A 406 -12.03 -7.79 -4.50
C LEU A 406 -11.12 -7.56 -3.29
N ALA A 407 -11.03 -8.54 -2.39
CA ALA A 407 -10.17 -8.46 -1.21
C ALA A 407 -8.69 -8.28 -1.56
N ILE A 408 -8.24 -8.77 -2.74
CA ILE A 408 -6.87 -8.56 -3.23
C ILE A 408 -6.60 -7.07 -3.47
N PHE A 409 -7.60 -6.32 -3.94
CA PHE A 409 -7.53 -4.87 -4.10
C PHE A 409 -7.75 -4.09 -2.79
N GLY A 410 -7.92 -4.80 -1.67
CA GLY A 410 -8.24 -4.21 -0.38
C GLY A 410 -9.67 -3.67 -0.29
N VAL A 411 -10.54 -4.07 -1.21
CA VAL A 411 -11.95 -3.69 -1.18
C VAL A 411 -12.73 -4.70 -0.35
N ALA A 412 -13.40 -4.20 0.68
CA ALA A 412 -14.31 -4.98 1.50
C ALA A 412 -15.60 -4.18 1.70
N PHE A 413 -16.69 -4.67 1.14
CA PHE A 413 -17.98 -4.12 1.46
C PHE A 413 -18.40 -4.63 2.84
N LYS A 414 -18.66 -3.71 3.76
CA LYS A 414 -19.36 -4.08 5.01
C LYS A 414 -20.71 -4.64 4.57
N ALA A 415 -21.10 -5.80 5.08
CA ALA A 415 -22.50 -6.18 5.07
C ALA A 415 -23.24 -4.98 5.67
N ASP A 416 -24.13 -4.35 4.91
CA ASP A 416 -25.00 -3.34 5.48
C ASP A 416 -25.60 -4.02 6.71
N GLN A 417 -25.40 -3.43 7.89
CA GLN A 417 -25.95 -3.99 9.11
C GLN A 417 -27.41 -4.24 8.79
N LEU A 418 -27.81 -5.50 8.94
CA LEU A 418 -29.19 -5.93 8.80
C LEU A 418 -30.05 -4.77 9.25
N LEU A 419 -30.94 -4.35 8.38
CA LEU A 419 -31.86 -3.27 8.64
C LEU A 419 -32.26 -3.25 10.09
N ASP A 420 -32.32 -2.07 10.66
CA ASP A 420 -33.08 -1.86 11.87
C ASP A 420 -34.41 -2.55 11.67
N THR A 421 -34.80 -3.37 12.62
CA THR A 421 -36.08 -4.09 12.62
C THR A 421 -37.26 -3.16 12.25
N GLU A 422 -37.07 -1.87 12.47
CA GLU A 422 -38.00 -0.79 12.14
C GLU A 422 -38.14 -0.56 10.63
N VAL A 423 -37.02 -0.64 9.86
CA VAL A 423 -37.06 -0.47 8.38
C VAL A 423 -37.66 -1.70 7.71
N GLU A 424 -37.35 -2.92 8.20
CA GLU A 424 -38.01 -4.16 7.74
C GLU A 424 -39.51 -4.10 8.00
N SER A 425 -39.92 -3.67 9.21
CA SER A 425 -41.30 -3.48 9.57
C SER A 425 -42.03 -2.48 8.66
N LEU A 426 -41.40 -1.36 8.36
CA LEU A 426 -41.93 -0.34 7.42
C LEU A 426 -42.08 -0.88 5.99
N ILE A 427 -41.14 -1.70 5.55
CA ILE A 427 -41.20 -2.37 4.22
C ILE A 427 -42.37 -3.36 4.16
N GLU A 428 -42.54 -4.19 5.21
CA GLU A 428 -43.67 -5.13 5.30
C GLU A 428 -45.00 -4.37 5.35
N GLU A 429 -45.07 -3.28 6.14
CA GLU A 429 -46.26 -2.44 6.25
C GLU A 429 -46.63 -1.78 4.91
N ARG A 430 -45.64 -1.33 4.15
CA ARG A 430 -45.86 -0.82 2.79
C ARG A 430 -46.37 -1.87 1.85
N GLN A 431 -45.82 -3.10 1.89
CA GLN A 431 -46.31 -4.22 1.07
C GLN A 431 -47.76 -4.56 1.41
N ALA A 432 -48.12 -4.63 2.70
CA ALA A 432 -49.47 -4.86 3.17
C ALA A 432 -50.42 -3.75 2.69
N ALA A 433 -50.04 -2.48 2.78
CA ALA A 433 -50.81 -1.37 2.27
C ALA A 433 -51.06 -1.45 0.74
N ARG A 434 -50.06 -1.84 -0.04
CA ARG A 434 -50.21 -2.06 -1.50
C ARG A 434 -51.17 -3.22 -1.79
N ALA A 435 -51.06 -4.33 -1.06
CA ALA A 435 -51.97 -5.46 -1.21
C ALA A 435 -53.42 -5.09 -0.87
N ALA A 436 -53.61 -4.20 0.12
CA ALA A 436 -54.92 -3.64 0.52
C ALA A 436 -55.39 -2.50 -0.42
N LYS A 437 -54.60 -2.12 -1.45
CA LYS A 437 -54.85 -0.99 -2.36
C LYS A 437 -54.91 0.37 -1.66
N ASP A 438 -54.30 0.49 -0.46
CA ASP A 438 -54.09 1.76 0.24
C ASP A 438 -52.78 2.43 -0.29
N PHE A 439 -52.92 3.06 -1.43
CA PHE A 439 -51.78 3.69 -2.13
C PHE A 439 -51.27 4.93 -1.34
N ALA A 440 -52.15 5.63 -0.62
CA ALA A 440 -51.74 6.80 0.15
C ALA A 440 -50.80 6.43 1.30
N LYS A 441 -51.11 5.34 2.03
CA LYS A 441 -50.24 4.79 3.09
C LYS A 441 -48.94 4.24 2.52
N SER A 442 -49.00 3.51 1.40
CA SER A 442 -47.82 2.99 0.71
C SER A 442 -46.84 4.08 0.26
N ASP A 443 -47.37 5.21 -0.27
CA ASP A 443 -46.53 6.35 -0.72
C ASP A 443 -45.94 7.10 0.48
N ALA A 444 -46.70 7.29 1.56
CA ALA A 444 -46.19 7.90 2.79
C ALA A 444 -45.03 7.13 3.40
N ILE A 445 -45.11 5.80 3.44
CA ILE A 445 -44.02 4.95 3.96
C ILE A 445 -42.80 5.01 3.01
N ARG A 446 -43.01 5.04 1.68
CA ARG A 446 -41.90 5.20 0.74
C ARG A 446 -41.16 6.53 0.95
N ASP A 447 -41.89 7.62 1.14
CA ASP A 447 -41.32 8.94 1.35
C ASP A 447 -40.60 9.01 2.71
N GLN A 448 -41.16 8.42 3.76
CA GLN A 448 -40.49 8.28 5.06
C GLN A 448 -39.17 7.52 4.96
N LEU A 449 -39.13 6.39 4.24
CA LEU A 449 -37.93 5.58 4.03
C LEU A 449 -36.88 6.37 3.20
N LYS A 450 -37.36 7.12 2.19
CA LYS A 450 -36.50 8.00 1.38
C LYS A 450 -35.85 9.12 2.21
N ASP A 451 -36.60 9.73 3.12
CA ASP A 451 -36.08 10.76 4.04
C ASP A 451 -35.04 10.19 5.02
N GLN A 452 -35.11 8.87 5.30
CA GLN A 452 -34.11 8.13 6.06
C GLN A 452 -32.93 7.64 5.20
N GLY A 453 -32.84 8.06 3.93
CA GLY A 453 -31.80 7.63 3.00
C GLY A 453 -31.97 6.22 2.46
N ILE A 454 -33.21 5.68 2.48
CA ILE A 454 -33.50 4.33 1.96
C ILE A 454 -34.27 4.44 0.64
N ILE A 455 -33.71 3.86 -0.41
CA ILE A 455 -34.29 3.83 -1.74
C ILE A 455 -34.93 2.44 -1.97
N LEU A 456 -36.23 2.43 -2.28
CA LEU A 456 -36.96 1.22 -2.60
C LEU A 456 -37.04 1.02 -4.12
N GLU A 457 -36.78 -0.19 -4.58
CA GLU A 457 -36.87 -0.62 -5.98
C GLU A 457 -37.83 -1.79 -6.11
N ASP A 458 -38.92 -1.62 -6.87
CA ASP A 458 -39.84 -2.72 -7.20
C ASP A 458 -39.21 -3.57 -8.32
N THR A 459 -38.94 -4.86 -8.06
CA THR A 459 -38.40 -5.79 -9.06
C THR A 459 -39.43 -6.92 -9.34
N PRO A 460 -39.33 -7.64 -10.47
CA PRO A 460 -40.17 -8.78 -10.76
C PRO A 460 -40.10 -9.90 -9.68
N GLN A 461 -39.02 -9.93 -8.88
CA GLN A 461 -38.75 -10.90 -7.84
C GLN A 461 -39.13 -10.42 -6.44
N GLY A 462 -39.67 -9.22 -6.30
CA GLY A 462 -40.03 -8.59 -5.04
C GLY A 462 -39.47 -7.19 -4.88
N MET A 463 -39.78 -6.55 -3.76
CA MET A 463 -39.25 -5.21 -3.45
C MET A 463 -37.83 -5.32 -2.92
N ARG A 464 -36.94 -4.55 -3.51
CA ARG A 464 -35.55 -4.37 -3.08
C ARG A 464 -35.37 -2.99 -2.47
N TRP A 465 -34.39 -2.83 -1.62
CA TRP A 465 -34.03 -1.52 -1.07
C TRP A 465 -32.51 -1.40 -0.96
N ARG A 466 -32.05 -0.15 -0.91
CA ARG A 466 -30.66 0.21 -0.64
C ARG A 466 -30.59 1.54 0.10
N ARG A 467 -29.51 1.79 0.80
CA ARG A 467 -29.22 3.14 1.34
C ARG A 467 -28.75 4.05 0.21
N ALA A 468 -29.13 5.34 0.26
CA ALA A 468 -28.79 6.37 -0.73
C ALA A 468 -27.28 6.66 -0.75
#